data_8ad770830f6c643595bb93295abfaf37
#
_entry.id   8ad770830f6c643595bb93295abfaf37
#
_cell.length_a   1.000
_cell.length_b   1.000
_cell.length_c   1.000
_cell.angle_alpha   90.00
_cell.angle_beta   90.00
_cell.angle_gamma   90.00
#
_symmetry.space_group_name_H-M   'P 1'
#
loop_
_entity.id
_entity.type
_entity.pdbx_description
1 polymer ?
#
loop_
_entity_poly.entity_id
_entity_poly.type
_entity_poly.pdbx_seq_one_letter_code
_entity_poly.pdbx_strand_id
1 'polypeptide(L)'
;MNVKTLVETYKTANPFTLADNLGIEYHYVDFPDKLKGRIVVDDEEPIILLNESIKETPMKYFVMGHELKHALDHSDLIGYYSLCYGGKGKLEREANDFAEELMYYFHLGDETNEIWV
;
A
#
# COMPACT_ATOMS: atom_id res chain seq x y z
N MET A 1 -11.79 -5.68 5.34
CA MET A 1 -11.29 -6.98 4.84
C MET A 1 -9.91 -7.21 5.41
N ASN A 2 -9.68 -8.40 5.99
CA ASN A 2 -8.37 -8.64 6.55
C ASN A 2 -7.42 -9.21 5.49
N VAL A 3 -6.13 -9.23 5.81
CA VAL A 3 -5.10 -9.63 4.85
C VAL A 3 -5.30 -11.05 4.37
N LYS A 4 -5.58 -11.97 5.29
CA LYS A 4 -5.75 -13.38 4.92
C LYS A 4 -6.88 -13.57 3.90
N THR A 5 -8.00 -12.94 4.14
CA THR A 5 -9.14 -13.01 3.23
C THR A 5 -8.79 -12.40 1.88
N LEU A 6 -8.10 -11.27 1.89
CA LEU A 6 -7.71 -10.58 0.68
C LEU A 6 -6.80 -11.46 -0.17
N VAL A 7 -5.78 -12.05 0.47
CA VAL A 7 -4.83 -12.91 -0.22
C VAL A 7 -5.54 -14.16 -0.78
N GLU A 8 -6.44 -14.73 -0.01
CA GLU A 8 -7.16 -15.93 -0.46
C GLU A 8 -8.10 -15.62 -1.61
N THR A 9 -8.74 -14.46 -1.56
CA THR A 9 -9.69 -14.07 -2.59
C THR A 9 -9.00 -13.81 -3.93
N TYR A 10 -7.89 -13.09 -3.90
CA TYR A 10 -7.22 -12.68 -5.14
C TYR A 10 -6.03 -13.54 -5.51
N LYS A 11 -5.71 -14.53 -4.67
CA LYS A 11 -4.65 -15.49 -4.94
C LYS A 11 -3.27 -14.85 -5.08
N THR A 12 -3.05 -13.76 -4.38
CA THR A 12 -1.78 -13.06 -4.41
C THR A 12 -1.63 -12.22 -3.16
N ALA A 13 -0.38 -12.01 -2.74
CA ALA A 13 -0.05 -11.06 -1.69
C ALA A 13 0.79 -9.92 -2.24
N ASN A 14 0.97 -9.86 -3.56
CA ASN A 14 1.68 -8.75 -4.19
C ASN A 14 0.77 -7.51 -4.14
N PRO A 15 1.16 -6.46 -3.42
CA PRO A 15 0.27 -5.31 -3.26
C PRO A 15 -0.03 -4.58 -4.57
N PHE A 16 0.85 -4.65 -5.55
CA PHE A 16 0.58 -4.03 -6.84
C PHE A 16 -0.50 -4.81 -7.59
N THR A 17 -0.41 -6.13 -7.57
CA THR A 17 -1.42 -6.98 -8.18
C THR A 17 -2.77 -6.82 -7.47
N LEU A 18 -2.74 -6.72 -6.14
CA LEU A 18 -3.95 -6.48 -5.38
C LEU A 18 -4.60 -5.16 -5.77
N ALA A 19 -3.79 -4.10 -5.91
CA ALA A 19 -4.31 -2.80 -6.33
C ALA A 19 -4.95 -2.88 -7.70
N ASP A 20 -4.32 -3.59 -8.63
CA ASP A 20 -4.89 -3.79 -9.96
C ASP A 20 -6.25 -4.48 -9.88
N ASN A 21 -6.34 -5.54 -9.09
CA ASN A 21 -7.58 -6.29 -8.94
C ASN A 21 -8.67 -5.47 -8.26
N LEU A 22 -8.27 -4.57 -7.37
CA LEU A 22 -9.22 -3.74 -6.62
C LEU A 22 -9.55 -2.44 -7.33
N GLY A 23 -8.93 -2.19 -8.47
CA GLY A 23 -9.18 -0.96 -9.21
C GLY A 23 -8.59 0.28 -8.60
N ILE A 24 -7.53 0.12 -7.82
CA ILE A 24 -6.85 1.26 -7.17
C ILE A 24 -5.72 1.71 -8.07
N GLU A 25 -5.78 2.97 -8.47
CA GLU A 25 -4.76 3.56 -9.34
C GLU A 25 -3.50 3.89 -8.54
N TYR A 26 -2.32 3.71 -9.16
CA TYR A 26 -1.07 4.09 -8.52
C TYR A 26 -0.06 4.54 -9.59
N HIS A 27 0.86 5.42 -9.19
CA HIS A 27 1.88 5.95 -10.07
C HIS A 27 3.17 6.17 -9.31
N TYR A 28 4.29 6.10 -10.01
CA TYR A 28 5.57 6.53 -9.48
C TYR A 28 5.77 7.98 -9.87
N VAL A 29 6.18 8.80 -8.90
CA VAL A 29 6.42 10.21 -9.14
C VAL A 29 7.70 10.65 -8.44
N ASP A 30 8.25 11.76 -8.87
CA ASP A 30 9.46 12.30 -8.27
C ASP A 30 9.05 13.26 -7.15
N PHE A 31 9.10 12.78 -5.92
CA PHE A 31 8.80 13.64 -4.77
C PHE A 31 10.00 14.52 -4.45
N PRO A 32 9.78 15.79 -4.16
CA PRO A 32 10.88 16.69 -3.82
C PRO A 32 11.45 16.45 -2.42
N ASP A 33 10.75 15.70 -1.60
CA ASP A 33 11.19 15.40 -0.24
C ASP A 33 11.45 13.90 -0.08
N LYS A 34 11.63 13.46 1.16
CA LYS A 34 11.98 12.07 1.44
C LYS A 34 10.77 11.17 1.63
N LEU A 35 9.61 11.67 1.33
CA LEU A 35 8.39 10.88 1.46
C LEU A 35 8.44 9.72 0.48
N LYS A 36 8.12 8.52 0.95
CA LYS A 36 8.20 7.33 0.10
C LYS A 36 6.89 7.06 -0.63
N GLY A 37 5.78 7.46 -0.04
CA GLY A 37 4.49 7.28 -0.67
C GLY A 37 3.46 8.20 -0.04
N ARG A 38 2.37 8.39 -0.74
CA ARG A 38 1.24 9.16 -0.23
C ARG A 38 -0.02 8.83 -1.02
N ILE A 39 -1.16 9.20 -0.46
CA ILE A 39 -2.44 9.07 -1.13
C ILE A 39 -2.94 10.46 -1.48
N VAL A 40 -3.44 10.61 -2.69
CA VAL A 40 -4.22 11.78 -3.06
C VAL A 40 -5.61 11.30 -3.45
N VAL A 41 -6.59 12.17 -3.37
CA VAL A 41 -7.96 11.83 -3.74
C VAL A 41 -8.36 12.70 -4.91
N ASP A 42 -8.77 12.09 -5.99
CA ASP A 42 -9.21 12.77 -7.18
C ASP A 42 -10.60 12.26 -7.53
N ASP A 43 -11.56 13.15 -7.59
CA ASP A 43 -12.94 12.80 -7.92
C ASP A 43 -13.44 11.67 -7.01
N GLU A 44 -13.15 11.80 -5.72
CA GLU A 44 -13.53 10.87 -4.65
C GLU A 44 -12.88 9.50 -4.75
N GLU A 45 -11.90 9.35 -5.62
CA GLU A 45 -11.17 8.10 -5.78
C GLU A 45 -9.75 8.25 -5.25
N PRO A 46 -9.26 7.31 -4.44
CA PRO A 46 -7.88 7.40 -3.96
C PRO A 46 -6.91 7.01 -5.07
N ILE A 47 -5.80 7.73 -5.11
CA ILE A 47 -4.70 7.43 -6.02
C ILE A 47 -3.44 7.32 -5.17
N ILE A 48 -2.72 6.23 -5.31
CA ILE A 48 -1.49 6.00 -4.57
C ILE A 48 -0.33 6.56 -5.38
N LEU A 49 0.48 7.40 -4.74
CA LEU A 49 1.69 7.94 -5.36
C LEU A 49 2.89 7.38 -4.63
N LEU A 50 3.83 6.80 -5.37
CA LEU A 50 5.05 6.22 -4.81
C LEU A 50 6.24 7.02 -5.31
N ASN A 51 7.24 7.20 -4.44
CA ASN A 51 8.44 7.91 -4.83
C ASN A 51 9.25 7.06 -5.80
N GLU A 52 9.67 7.65 -6.92
CA GLU A 52 10.47 6.94 -7.90
C GLU A 52 11.74 6.34 -7.30
N SER A 53 12.24 6.91 -6.21
CA SER A 53 13.47 6.44 -5.57
C SER A 53 13.36 5.01 -5.07
N ILE A 54 12.15 4.49 -4.84
CA ILE A 54 11.99 3.14 -4.33
C ILE A 54 11.62 2.13 -5.43
N LYS A 55 11.46 2.61 -6.66
CA LYS A 55 10.93 1.77 -7.75
C LYS A 55 11.78 0.51 -7.99
N GLU A 56 13.09 0.63 -7.89
CA GLU A 56 13.98 -0.49 -8.13
C GLU A 56 14.46 -1.14 -6.85
N THR A 57 13.73 -0.96 -5.75
CA THR A 57 14.09 -1.54 -4.46
C THR A 57 12.97 -2.43 -3.95
N PRO A 58 13.28 -3.41 -3.08
CA PRO A 58 12.23 -4.24 -2.47
C PRO A 58 11.32 -3.46 -1.55
N MET A 59 11.76 -2.30 -1.07
CA MET A 59 10.96 -1.45 -0.20
C MET A 59 9.63 -1.07 -0.82
N LYS A 60 9.56 -1.04 -2.14
CA LYS A 60 8.33 -0.65 -2.83
C LYS A 60 7.13 -1.52 -2.43
N TYR A 61 7.37 -2.77 -2.10
CA TYR A 61 6.27 -3.67 -1.74
C TYR A 61 5.66 -3.30 -0.39
N PHE A 62 6.52 -3.00 0.59
CA PHE A 62 6.02 -2.57 1.89
C PHE A 62 5.29 -1.24 1.79
N VAL A 63 5.90 -0.28 1.09
CA VAL A 63 5.32 1.05 0.95
C VAL A 63 3.98 0.95 0.22
N MET A 64 3.93 0.17 -0.85
CA MET A 64 2.67 -0.01 -1.59
C MET A 64 1.60 -0.65 -0.70
N GLY A 65 1.97 -1.66 0.10
CA GLY A 65 1.02 -2.28 1.02
C GLY A 65 0.49 -1.31 2.06
N HIS A 66 1.37 -0.47 2.59
CA HIS A 66 1.00 0.56 3.55
C HIS A 66 0.00 1.55 2.94
N GLU A 67 0.31 2.05 1.74
CA GLU A 67 -0.58 3.00 1.08
C GLU A 67 -1.88 2.35 0.63
N LEU A 68 -1.83 1.07 0.27
CA LEU A 68 -3.04 0.35 -0.13
C LEU A 68 -4.04 0.29 1.02
N LYS A 69 -3.56 0.06 2.23
CA LYS A 69 -4.45 0.05 3.40
C LYS A 69 -5.13 1.40 3.59
N HIS A 70 -4.36 2.49 3.45
CA HIS A 70 -4.94 3.83 3.54
C HIS A 70 -5.98 4.03 2.44
N ALA A 71 -5.69 3.59 1.24
CA ALA A 71 -6.63 3.76 0.12
C ALA A 71 -7.93 3.00 0.36
N LEU A 72 -7.83 1.80 0.93
CA LEU A 72 -9.01 0.96 1.14
C LEU A 72 -9.86 1.42 2.32
N ASP A 73 -9.22 1.78 3.42
CA ASP A 73 -9.93 1.98 4.68
C ASP A 73 -9.90 3.40 5.21
N HIS A 74 -8.99 4.24 4.73
CA HIS A 74 -8.76 5.55 5.31
C HIS A 74 -8.86 6.69 4.30
N SER A 75 -9.27 6.42 3.08
CA SER A 75 -9.23 7.44 2.02
C SER A 75 -10.12 8.64 2.32
N ASP A 76 -11.25 8.41 2.99
CA ASP A 76 -12.14 9.51 3.35
C ASP A 76 -11.59 10.35 4.50
N LEU A 77 -10.50 9.92 5.13
CA LEU A 77 -9.86 10.65 6.21
C LEU A 77 -8.57 11.34 5.78
N ILE A 78 -8.27 11.34 4.48
CA ILE A 78 -7.00 11.87 3.99
C ILE A 78 -6.78 13.33 4.40
N GLY A 79 -7.82 14.17 4.29
CA GLY A 79 -7.69 15.56 4.68
C GLY A 79 -7.36 15.73 6.16
N TYR A 80 -8.07 15.03 7.01
CA TYR A 80 -7.83 15.05 8.43
C TYR A 80 -6.43 14.54 8.76
N TYR A 81 -6.04 13.49 8.10
CA TYR A 81 -4.78 12.83 8.25
C TYR A 81 -3.63 13.80 7.98
N SER A 82 -3.75 14.56 6.89
CA SER A 82 -2.72 15.54 6.53
C SER A 82 -2.59 16.63 7.58
N LEU A 83 -3.67 16.96 8.24
CA LEU A 83 -3.68 17.99 9.27
C LEU A 83 -3.16 17.48 10.62
N CYS A 84 -3.06 16.17 10.79
CA CYS A 84 -2.69 15.57 12.06
C CYS A 84 -1.27 14.99 12.01
N TYR A 85 -0.34 15.75 11.52
CA TYR A 85 1.07 15.41 11.60
C TYR A 85 1.44 14.06 11.02
N GLY A 86 1.00 13.86 9.80
CA GLY A 86 1.38 12.64 9.10
C GLY A 86 0.68 11.41 9.64
N GLY A 87 -0.40 11.61 10.37
CA GLY A 87 -1.19 10.48 10.78
C GLY A 87 -0.49 9.52 11.71
N LYS A 88 0.31 10.05 12.60
CA LYS A 88 0.89 9.18 13.60
C LYS A 88 -0.21 8.68 14.50
N GLY A 89 -0.11 7.45 14.95
CA GLY A 89 -1.09 6.87 15.83
C GLY A 89 -1.80 5.70 15.17
N LYS A 90 -3.11 5.60 15.44
CA LYS A 90 -3.85 4.38 15.09
C LYS A 90 -3.84 4.08 13.60
N LEU A 91 -4.09 5.06 12.75
CA LEU A 91 -4.17 4.83 11.31
C LEU A 91 -2.84 4.38 10.72
N GLU A 92 -1.75 4.99 11.20
CA GLU A 92 -0.43 4.58 10.75
C GLU A 92 -0.09 3.18 11.23
N ARG A 93 -0.45 2.85 12.46
CA ARG A 93 -0.21 1.51 12.97
C ARG A 93 -1.00 0.48 12.17
N GLU A 94 -2.25 0.78 11.85
CA GLU A 94 -3.06 -0.12 11.05
C GLU A 94 -2.45 -0.35 9.68
N ALA A 95 -1.95 0.72 9.05
CA ALA A 95 -1.34 0.60 7.74
C ALA A 95 -0.03 -0.20 7.80
N ASN A 96 0.77 0.03 8.84
CA ASN A 96 2.01 -0.73 9.01
C ASN A 96 1.74 -2.20 9.29
N ASP A 97 0.77 -2.48 10.16
CA ASP A 97 0.41 -3.87 10.49
C ASP A 97 -0.10 -4.60 9.26
N PHE A 98 -0.92 -3.94 8.46
CA PHE A 98 -1.43 -4.51 7.22
C PHE A 98 -0.29 -4.83 6.26
N ALA A 99 0.62 -3.87 6.09
CA ALA A 99 1.75 -4.06 5.19
C ALA A 99 2.67 -5.18 5.66
N GLU A 100 2.92 -5.26 6.96
CA GLU A 100 3.76 -6.31 7.51
C GLU A 100 3.13 -7.69 7.32
N GLU A 101 1.85 -7.81 7.58
CA GLU A 101 1.16 -9.07 7.41
C GLU A 101 1.12 -9.47 5.94
N LEU A 102 0.89 -8.50 5.07
CA LEU A 102 0.89 -8.76 3.63
C LEU A 102 2.25 -9.25 3.16
N MET A 103 3.32 -8.63 3.67
CA MET A 103 4.67 -9.07 3.33
C MET A 103 4.98 -10.46 3.84
N TYR A 104 4.40 -10.83 4.99
CA TYR A 104 4.54 -12.18 5.50
C TYR A 104 4.01 -13.19 4.47
N TYR A 105 2.80 -12.97 3.96
CA TYR A 105 2.23 -13.87 2.96
C TYR A 105 2.99 -13.79 1.64
N PHE A 106 3.47 -12.61 1.29
CA PHE A 106 4.21 -12.42 0.05
C PHE A 106 5.50 -13.24 0.05
N HIS A 107 6.24 -13.19 1.16
CA HIS A 107 7.48 -13.95 1.27
C HIS A 107 7.22 -15.43 1.51
N LEU A 108 6.19 -15.75 2.26
CA LEU A 108 5.84 -17.14 2.53
C LEU A 108 5.50 -17.86 1.24
N GLY A 109 4.77 -17.19 0.37
CA GLY A 109 4.39 -17.79 -0.90
C GLY A 109 5.42 -17.60 -1.98
N ASP A 110 6.40 -16.74 -1.73
CA ASP A 110 7.53 -16.56 -2.61
C ASP A 110 7.17 -16.03 -3.98
N GLU A 111 6.26 -15.09 -4.01
CA GLU A 111 5.83 -14.50 -5.27
C GLU A 111 6.94 -13.70 -5.94
N THR A 112 7.97 -13.33 -5.17
CA THR A 112 9.04 -12.51 -5.71
C THR A 112 9.99 -13.30 -6.57
N ASN A 113 10.11 -14.62 -6.33
CA ASN A 113 11.04 -15.44 -7.08
C ASN A 113 10.36 -16.66 -7.67
N GLU A 114 9.08 -16.67 -7.68
CA GLU A 114 8.28 -17.66 -8.36
C GLU A 114 8.44 -19.07 -7.84
N ILE A 115 8.85 -19.18 -6.62
CA ILE A 115 8.86 -20.47 -6.00
C ILE A 115 7.71 -20.59 -5.07
N TRP A 116 6.68 -20.03 -5.42
CA TRP A 116 5.46 -20.17 -4.71
C TRP A 116 5.01 -21.58 -4.84
N VAL A 117 5.77 -22.35 -4.34
CA VAL A 117 5.53 -23.76 -4.58
C VAL A 117 5.29 -24.39 -3.27
#